data_a6d091d2411cee2dddc3dfb5d137ddb6
#
_entry.id   a6d091d2411cee2dddc3dfb5d137ddb6
#
_cell.length_a   1.000
_cell.length_b   1.000
_cell.length_c   1.000
_cell.angle_alpha   90.00
_cell.angle_beta   90.00
_cell.angle_gamma   90.00
#
_symmetry.space_group_name_H-M   'P 1'
#
loop_
_entity.id
_entity.type
_entity.pdbx_description
1 polymer ?
#
loop_
_entity_poly.entity_id
_entity_poly.type
_entity_poly.pdbx_seq_one_letter_code
_entity_poly.pdbx_strand_id
1 'polypeptide(L)'
;MKQRVLIFVVAYHAETTIADVVRRVPAELLNEYDFELLIIDDSSKDKTFQLSHELSRRVDIPFKIQVLFNPANQGYGGNQKLGYRYAIDNGFDFVALLHGDGQYAPECLPDLIKPLVQTGAAAVFGSRLITPNGALQGGMPLYKYVGNRILTWIQNRLLRTHLSEFHSGYRLYSVDALRSIPFERNSNGFHFDTEIIIQLVVAGLPIVELPIPTHYGDEVCRVNGIPYAINVVLATLRARLQEWSLFYDRRYDCAPSISQDQHKLGFESPQSFALDMIPAKSRVLDLGCGSSYLSRALKDQKGCWVAGVDKLQLQEHRFDSFYLCDLNQGLADIQVESADYVLMLDVLEYMDSPEDFLDELRSSLRGELIISTGNVAFIVTRLMLMIGQFNYGRRGILDLTHARLFTSSSLVRLLQQSGFVILDRKAVPAPFPLAIGDGSWSRFLLKVNSFLNKISPSLFGYQVVVRAKALPTVKSLLQDARQTSDDKVRLLQGEPVLSLMSGL
;
A
#
# COMPACT_ATOMS: atom_id res chain seq x y z
N MET A 1 -27.63 -2.03 -22.08
CA MET A 1 -27.18 -3.42 -22.38
C MET A 1 -27.28 -4.22 -21.10
N LYS A 2 -27.60 -5.52 -21.17
CA LYS A 2 -27.52 -6.39 -19.98
C LYS A 2 -26.08 -6.53 -19.56
N GLN A 3 -25.83 -6.62 -18.24
CA GLN A 3 -24.50 -6.92 -17.71
C GLN A 3 -24.13 -8.36 -18.01
N ARG A 4 -22.84 -8.59 -18.30
CA ARG A 4 -22.32 -9.89 -18.67
C ARG A 4 -21.75 -10.61 -17.46
N VAL A 5 -22.26 -11.80 -17.18
CA VAL A 5 -21.85 -12.61 -16.04
C VAL A 5 -21.24 -13.92 -16.49
N LEU A 6 -20.04 -14.23 -16.02
CA LEU A 6 -19.44 -15.55 -16.18
C LEU A 6 -19.77 -16.41 -14.98
N ILE A 7 -20.49 -17.50 -15.19
CA ILE A 7 -20.66 -18.54 -14.16
C ILE A 7 -19.53 -19.55 -14.39
N PHE A 8 -18.53 -19.55 -13.52
CA PHE A 8 -17.33 -20.34 -13.67
C PHE A 8 -17.34 -21.54 -12.71
N VAL A 9 -17.25 -22.76 -13.26
CA VAL A 9 -17.23 -24.01 -12.52
C VAL A 9 -15.82 -24.59 -12.54
N VAL A 10 -15.16 -24.62 -11.36
CA VAL A 10 -13.91 -25.37 -11.18
C VAL A 10 -14.25 -26.85 -11.04
N ALA A 11 -13.72 -27.70 -11.93
CA ALA A 11 -14.00 -29.13 -11.94
C ALA A 11 -12.72 -29.97 -11.82
N TYR A 12 -12.75 -30.96 -10.91
CA TYR A 12 -11.71 -31.97 -10.75
C TYR A 12 -12.26 -33.24 -10.12
N HIS A 13 -12.33 -34.33 -10.89
CA HIS A 13 -13.01 -35.58 -10.51
C HIS A 13 -14.47 -35.36 -10.08
N ALA A 14 -15.25 -34.72 -10.93
CA ALA A 14 -16.63 -34.35 -10.68
C ALA A 14 -17.63 -35.11 -11.58
N GLU A 15 -17.26 -36.28 -12.11
CA GLU A 15 -18.11 -37.02 -13.05
C GLU A 15 -19.51 -37.34 -12.50
N THR A 16 -19.65 -37.50 -11.18
CA THR A 16 -20.94 -37.83 -10.54
C THR A 16 -21.82 -36.60 -10.25
N THR A 17 -21.24 -35.39 -10.18
CA THR A 17 -21.90 -34.20 -9.67
C THR A 17 -22.05 -33.07 -10.69
N ILE A 18 -21.14 -33.01 -11.69
CA ILE A 18 -21.08 -31.88 -12.64
C ILE A 18 -22.39 -31.66 -13.40
N ALA A 19 -23.10 -32.73 -13.77
CA ALA A 19 -24.36 -32.63 -14.49
C ALA A 19 -25.48 -31.99 -13.64
N ASP A 20 -25.52 -32.31 -12.36
CA ASP A 20 -26.48 -31.72 -11.43
C ASP A 20 -26.15 -30.25 -11.13
N VAL A 21 -24.90 -29.91 -10.95
CA VAL A 21 -24.46 -28.52 -10.78
C VAL A 21 -24.94 -27.66 -11.96
N VAL A 22 -24.71 -28.13 -13.20
CA VAL A 22 -25.10 -27.38 -14.40
C VAL A 22 -26.62 -27.23 -14.51
N ARG A 23 -27.40 -28.28 -14.23
CA ARG A 23 -28.88 -28.23 -14.33
C ARG A 23 -29.51 -27.36 -13.27
N ARG A 24 -28.88 -27.19 -12.12
CA ARG A 24 -29.36 -26.36 -11.00
C ARG A 24 -29.07 -24.87 -11.18
N VAL A 25 -28.28 -24.48 -12.20
CA VAL A 25 -28.09 -23.07 -12.51
C VAL A 25 -29.44 -22.45 -12.95
N PRO A 26 -29.94 -21.41 -12.26
CA PRO A 26 -31.25 -20.83 -12.57
C PRO A 26 -31.27 -20.17 -13.96
N ALA A 27 -32.09 -20.69 -14.85
CA ALA A 27 -32.24 -20.15 -16.21
C ALA A 27 -32.87 -18.73 -16.21
N GLU A 28 -33.59 -18.37 -15.15
CA GLU A 28 -34.19 -17.05 -14.97
C GLU A 28 -33.15 -15.91 -14.99
N LEU A 29 -31.90 -16.22 -14.65
CA LEU A 29 -30.79 -15.25 -14.77
C LEU A 29 -30.64 -14.66 -16.18
N LEU A 30 -31.04 -15.40 -17.24
CA LEU A 30 -31.07 -14.91 -18.62
C LEU A 30 -32.04 -13.73 -18.83
N ASN A 31 -33.06 -13.58 -17.96
CA ASN A 31 -33.98 -12.46 -18.04
C ASN A 31 -33.29 -11.12 -17.66
N GLU A 32 -32.33 -11.18 -16.72
CA GLU A 32 -31.67 -10.01 -16.14
C GLU A 32 -30.27 -9.79 -16.72
N TYR A 33 -29.52 -10.88 -16.97
CA TYR A 33 -28.11 -10.86 -17.36
C TYR A 33 -27.87 -11.56 -18.70
N ASP A 34 -26.77 -11.20 -19.36
CA ASP A 34 -26.15 -11.98 -20.43
C ASP A 34 -25.09 -12.88 -19.79
N PHE A 35 -25.39 -14.16 -19.56
CA PHE A 35 -24.45 -15.04 -18.91
C PHE A 35 -24.01 -16.22 -19.76
N GLU A 36 -22.77 -16.65 -19.51
CA GLU A 36 -22.15 -17.85 -20.06
C GLU A 36 -21.64 -18.73 -18.91
N LEU A 37 -21.79 -20.04 -19.06
CA LEU A 37 -21.22 -21.02 -18.13
C LEU A 37 -19.86 -21.49 -18.69
N LEU A 38 -18.81 -21.36 -17.88
CA LEU A 38 -17.48 -21.89 -18.17
C LEU A 38 -17.16 -23.06 -17.24
N ILE A 39 -16.83 -24.23 -17.77
CA ILE A 39 -16.33 -25.35 -17.00
C ILE A 39 -14.85 -25.54 -17.36
N ILE A 40 -13.95 -25.52 -16.37
CA ILE A 40 -12.55 -25.86 -16.58
C ILE A 40 -12.23 -27.12 -15.78
N ASP A 41 -12.00 -28.21 -16.50
CA ASP A 41 -11.55 -29.47 -15.93
C ASP A 41 -10.04 -29.44 -15.70
N ASP A 42 -9.64 -29.58 -14.44
CA ASP A 42 -8.23 -29.49 -14.02
C ASP A 42 -7.47 -30.82 -14.20
N SER A 43 -7.52 -31.38 -15.41
CA SER A 43 -6.83 -32.62 -15.76
C SER A 43 -7.36 -33.84 -15.00
N SER A 44 -8.70 -33.99 -14.92
CA SER A 44 -9.34 -35.16 -14.33
C SER A 44 -9.00 -36.45 -15.10
N LYS A 45 -8.94 -37.57 -14.37
CA LYS A 45 -8.72 -38.89 -14.94
C LYS A 45 -10.01 -39.68 -15.14
N ASP A 46 -11.14 -39.14 -14.66
CA ASP A 46 -12.48 -39.70 -14.80
C ASP A 46 -13.20 -39.09 -16.01
N LYS A 47 -14.50 -39.25 -16.12
CA LYS A 47 -15.32 -38.76 -17.24
C LYS A 47 -15.77 -37.32 -17.10
N THR A 48 -15.21 -36.51 -16.18
CA THR A 48 -15.62 -35.14 -15.91
C THR A 48 -15.66 -34.31 -17.19
N PHE A 49 -14.58 -34.30 -17.97
CA PHE A 49 -14.53 -33.54 -19.24
C PHE A 49 -15.53 -34.01 -20.26
N GLN A 50 -15.61 -35.36 -20.46
CA GLN A 50 -16.54 -35.94 -21.43
C GLN A 50 -18.00 -35.55 -21.14
N LEU A 51 -18.44 -35.70 -19.88
CA LEU A 51 -19.79 -35.36 -19.44
C LEU A 51 -20.06 -33.84 -19.57
N SER A 52 -19.09 -33.01 -19.21
CA SER A 52 -19.18 -31.55 -19.39
C SER A 52 -19.33 -31.18 -20.85
N HIS A 53 -18.58 -31.84 -21.74
CA HIS A 53 -18.67 -31.60 -23.19
C HIS A 53 -20.00 -32.09 -23.79
N GLU A 54 -20.55 -33.21 -23.30
CA GLU A 54 -21.88 -33.67 -23.68
C GLU A 54 -22.95 -32.67 -23.25
N LEU A 55 -22.86 -32.11 -22.01
CA LEU A 55 -23.76 -31.05 -21.54
C LEU A 55 -23.74 -29.81 -22.40
N SER A 56 -22.57 -29.40 -22.90
CA SER A 56 -22.44 -28.20 -23.77
C SER A 56 -23.14 -28.33 -25.13
N ARG A 57 -23.52 -29.53 -25.52
CA ARG A 57 -24.22 -29.82 -26.79
C ARG A 57 -25.73 -30.05 -26.62
N ARG A 58 -26.21 -30.02 -25.38
CA ARG A 58 -27.64 -30.27 -25.10
C ARG A 58 -28.50 -29.08 -25.45
N VAL A 59 -29.57 -29.36 -26.17
CA VAL A 59 -30.54 -28.33 -26.63
C VAL A 59 -31.50 -27.90 -25.50
N ASP A 60 -31.66 -28.72 -24.48
CA ASP A 60 -32.55 -28.44 -23.32
C ASP A 60 -31.88 -27.51 -22.29
N ILE A 61 -30.59 -27.17 -22.43
CA ILE A 61 -29.91 -26.15 -21.61
C ILE A 61 -29.97 -24.82 -22.35
N PRO A 62 -30.65 -23.78 -21.78
CA PRO A 62 -30.95 -22.53 -22.50
C PRO A 62 -29.78 -21.53 -22.55
N PHE A 63 -28.63 -21.85 -22.02
CA PHE A 63 -27.46 -20.96 -21.96
C PHE A 63 -26.22 -21.60 -22.58
N LYS A 64 -25.29 -20.76 -22.99
CA LYS A 64 -24.03 -21.20 -23.60
C LYS A 64 -23.11 -21.82 -22.54
N ILE A 65 -22.57 -22.99 -22.84
CA ILE A 65 -21.58 -23.68 -22.00
C ILE A 65 -20.26 -23.79 -22.79
N GLN A 66 -19.20 -23.22 -22.24
CA GLN A 66 -17.83 -23.42 -22.72
C GLN A 66 -17.12 -24.43 -21.81
N VAL A 67 -16.44 -25.39 -22.40
CA VAL A 67 -15.70 -26.39 -21.63
C VAL A 67 -14.23 -26.37 -22.05
N LEU A 68 -13.34 -26.27 -21.06
CA LEU A 68 -11.90 -26.30 -21.25
C LEU A 68 -11.31 -27.45 -20.42
N PHE A 69 -10.19 -27.96 -20.90
CA PHE A 69 -9.43 -29.03 -20.23
C PHE A 69 -7.98 -28.56 -20.02
N ASN A 70 -7.50 -28.59 -18.80
CA ASN A 70 -6.11 -28.27 -18.51
C ASN A 70 -5.21 -29.45 -18.89
N PRO A 71 -4.13 -29.23 -19.68
CA PRO A 71 -3.22 -30.30 -20.08
C PRO A 71 -2.45 -30.91 -18.90
N ALA A 72 -2.36 -30.18 -17.78
CA ALA A 72 -1.82 -30.64 -16.52
C ALA A 72 -2.60 -30.00 -15.38
N ASN A 73 -2.70 -30.68 -14.24
CA ASN A 73 -3.39 -30.18 -13.06
C ASN A 73 -2.70 -28.90 -12.55
N GLN A 74 -3.43 -27.82 -12.50
CA GLN A 74 -2.96 -26.49 -12.06
C GLN A 74 -3.16 -26.27 -10.55
N GLY A 75 -3.94 -27.13 -9.92
CA GLY A 75 -4.40 -26.98 -8.55
C GLY A 75 -5.58 -26.02 -8.41
N TYR A 76 -6.21 -26.03 -7.26
CA TYR A 76 -7.45 -25.29 -6.99
C TYR A 76 -7.34 -23.79 -7.30
N GLY A 77 -6.31 -23.10 -6.77
CA GLY A 77 -6.06 -21.70 -7.07
C GLY A 77 -5.59 -21.45 -8.50
N GLY A 78 -4.82 -22.38 -9.07
CA GLY A 78 -4.38 -22.28 -10.46
C GLY A 78 -5.55 -22.33 -11.44
N ASN A 79 -6.51 -23.24 -11.22
CA ASN A 79 -7.72 -23.33 -12.04
C ASN A 79 -8.59 -22.08 -11.90
N GLN A 80 -8.72 -21.50 -10.68
CA GLN A 80 -9.43 -20.25 -10.48
C GLN A 80 -8.81 -19.08 -11.28
N LYS A 81 -7.47 -18.98 -11.30
CA LYS A 81 -6.78 -17.94 -12.09
C LYS A 81 -7.15 -17.99 -13.57
N LEU A 82 -7.26 -19.20 -14.13
CA LEU A 82 -7.64 -19.36 -15.54
C LEU A 82 -9.06 -18.87 -15.80
N GLY A 83 -10.03 -19.20 -14.94
CA GLY A 83 -11.40 -18.71 -15.06
C GLY A 83 -11.51 -17.20 -14.91
N TYR A 84 -10.79 -16.61 -13.96
CA TYR A 84 -10.77 -15.14 -13.79
C TYR A 84 -10.08 -14.44 -14.96
N ARG A 85 -9.01 -15.00 -15.49
CA ARG A 85 -8.37 -14.48 -16.70
C ARG A 85 -9.31 -14.58 -17.92
N TYR A 86 -10.00 -15.69 -18.08
CA TYR A 86 -11.03 -15.84 -19.12
C TYR A 86 -12.11 -14.75 -19.02
N ALA A 87 -12.59 -14.46 -17.80
CA ALA A 87 -13.58 -13.39 -17.58
C ALA A 87 -13.06 -12.02 -18.04
N ILE A 88 -11.80 -11.71 -17.70
CA ILE A 88 -11.13 -10.45 -18.07
C ILE A 88 -10.98 -10.34 -19.58
N ASP A 89 -10.48 -11.38 -20.24
CA ASP A 89 -10.13 -11.36 -21.66
C ASP A 89 -11.37 -11.32 -22.56
N ASN A 90 -12.50 -11.90 -22.08
CA ASN A 90 -13.75 -11.92 -22.83
C ASN A 90 -14.71 -10.78 -22.43
N GLY A 91 -14.29 -9.83 -21.62
CA GLY A 91 -15.04 -8.61 -21.30
C GLY A 91 -16.32 -8.86 -20.51
N PHE A 92 -16.30 -9.79 -19.54
CA PHE A 92 -17.39 -9.94 -18.58
C PHE A 92 -17.33 -8.82 -17.54
N ASP A 93 -18.49 -8.48 -16.95
CA ASP A 93 -18.59 -7.51 -15.87
C ASP A 93 -18.39 -8.19 -14.51
N PHE A 94 -18.91 -9.42 -14.37
CA PHE A 94 -18.86 -10.19 -13.14
C PHE A 94 -18.46 -11.65 -13.40
N VAL A 95 -17.86 -12.28 -12.40
CA VAL A 95 -17.60 -13.72 -12.40
C VAL A 95 -18.10 -14.35 -11.09
N ALA A 96 -18.86 -15.42 -11.20
CA ALA A 96 -19.36 -16.22 -10.09
C ALA A 96 -18.68 -17.58 -10.10
N LEU A 97 -17.98 -17.92 -9.01
CA LEU A 97 -17.29 -19.20 -8.85
C LEU A 97 -18.24 -20.23 -8.24
N LEU A 98 -18.40 -21.34 -8.95
CA LEU A 98 -19.05 -22.57 -8.47
C LEU A 98 -18.07 -23.73 -8.42
N HIS A 99 -18.35 -24.70 -7.59
CA HIS A 99 -17.57 -25.94 -7.51
C HIS A 99 -18.31 -27.08 -8.21
N GLY A 100 -17.58 -27.87 -8.99
CA GLY A 100 -18.12 -29.00 -9.72
C GLY A 100 -18.53 -30.18 -8.83
N ASP A 101 -18.15 -30.18 -7.53
CA ASP A 101 -18.54 -31.18 -6.53
C ASP A 101 -19.97 -31.03 -6.00
N GLY A 102 -20.66 -29.94 -6.37
CA GLY A 102 -22.05 -29.67 -5.97
C GLY A 102 -22.23 -29.20 -4.54
N GLN A 103 -21.16 -28.90 -3.79
CA GLN A 103 -21.23 -28.47 -2.39
C GLN A 103 -21.95 -27.12 -2.23
N TYR A 104 -21.90 -26.26 -3.22
CA TYR A 104 -22.56 -24.94 -3.21
C TYR A 104 -23.81 -24.94 -4.05
N ALA A 105 -24.87 -24.32 -3.56
CA ALA A 105 -26.17 -24.25 -4.20
C ALA A 105 -26.19 -23.21 -5.34
N PRO A 106 -26.24 -23.61 -6.63
CA PRO A 106 -26.34 -22.66 -7.75
C PRO A 106 -27.58 -21.77 -7.67
N GLU A 107 -28.63 -22.22 -7.00
CA GLU A 107 -29.90 -21.49 -6.78
C GLU A 107 -29.69 -20.16 -6.02
N CYS A 108 -28.58 -20.00 -5.30
CA CYS A 108 -28.26 -18.76 -4.61
C CYS A 108 -27.67 -17.66 -5.53
N LEU A 109 -27.30 -17.99 -6.78
CA LEU A 109 -26.69 -17.05 -7.73
C LEU A 109 -27.47 -15.74 -7.91
N PRO A 110 -28.81 -15.76 -8.10
CA PRO A 110 -29.58 -14.53 -8.28
C PRO A 110 -29.40 -13.55 -7.13
N ASP A 111 -29.38 -14.02 -5.89
CA ASP A 111 -29.21 -13.16 -4.72
C ASP A 111 -27.76 -12.71 -4.53
N LEU A 112 -26.81 -13.57 -4.81
CA LEU A 112 -25.37 -13.25 -4.67
C LEU A 112 -24.87 -12.26 -5.73
N ILE A 113 -25.47 -12.19 -6.92
CA ILE A 113 -25.11 -11.22 -7.96
C ILE A 113 -25.61 -9.81 -7.62
N LYS A 114 -26.77 -9.69 -6.97
CA LYS A 114 -27.42 -8.38 -6.70
C LYS A 114 -26.49 -7.32 -6.07
N PRO A 115 -25.72 -7.61 -5.01
CA PRO A 115 -24.86 -6.59 -4.40
C PRO A 115 -23.75 -6.08 -5.35
N LEU A 116 -23.21 -6.91 -6.25
CA LEU A 116 -22.25 -6.46 -7.27
C LEU A 116 -22.84 -5.35 -8.13
N VAL A 117 -24.10 -5.53 -8.53
CA VAL A 117 -24.84 -4.61 -9.40
C VAL A 117 -25.35 -3.38 -8.66
N GLN A 118 -25.95 -3.58 -7.49
CA GLN A 118 -26.70 -2.53 -6.79
C GLN A 118 -25.84 -1.64 -5.91
N THR A 119 -24.79 -2.22 -5.29
CA THR A 119 -23.93 -1.49 -4.34
C THR A 119 -22.54 -1.20 -4.87
N GLY A 120 -22.17 -1.74 -6.05
CA GLY A 120 -20.82 -1.64 -6.55
C GLY A 120 -19.81 -2.43 -5.73
N ALA A 121 -20.24 -3.50 -5.05
CA ALA A 121 -19.34 -4.37 -4.30
C ALA A 121 -18.25 -4.94 -5.22
N ALA A 122 -17.02 -4.98 -4.74
CA ALA A 122 -15.90 -5.58 -5.46
C ALA A 122 -15.96 -7.11 -5.43
N ALA A 123 -16.48 -7.66 -4.34
CA ALA A 123 -16.71 -9.09 -4.18
C ALA A 123 -17.93 -9.38 -3.30
N VAL A 124 -18.57 -10.52 -3.56
CA VAL A 124 -19.66 -11.06 -2.74
C VAL A 124 -19.31 -12.48 -2.35
N PHE A 125 -19.34 -12.77 -1.05
CA PHE A 125 -19.02 -14.08 -0.50
C PHE A 125 -20.26 -14.73 0.11
N GLY A 126 -20.54 -15.97 -0.30
CA GLY A 126 -21.51 -16.80 0.35
C GLY A 126 -20.94 -17.34 1.66
N SER A 127 -21.52 -16.97 2.80
CA SER A 127 -21.08 -17.43 4.11
C SER A 127 -22.07 -18.42 4.73
N ARG A 128 -21.53 -19.52 5.22
CA ARG A 128 -22.26 -20.57 5.96
C ARG A 128 -22.39 -20.25 7.45
N LEU A 129 -21.63 -19.24 7.93
CA LEU A 129 -21.52 -18.89 9.35
C LEU A 129 -22.35 -17.67 9.76
N ILE A 130 -22.96 -16.94 8.82
CA ILE A 130 -23.87 -15.82 9.11
C ILE A 130 -25.10 -16.33 9.85
N THR A 131 -25.73 -17.42 9.35
CA THR A 131 -26.91 -18.00 10.00
C THR A 131 -26.46 -18.77 11.25
N PRO A 132 -26.93 -18.41 12.44
CA PRO A 132 -26.60 -19.13 13.67
C PRO A 132 -26.89 -20.62 13.55
N ASN A 133 -25.92 -21.46 13.85
CA ASN A 133 -25.99 -22.94 13.77
C ASN A 133 -26.28 -23.52 12.36
N GLY A 134 -26.49 -22.68 11.32
CA GLY A 134 -26.80 -23.15 9.97
C GLY A 134 -25.78 -24.11 9.41
N ALA A 135 -24.50 -23.85 9.64
CA ALA A 135 -23.42 -24.73 9.22
C ALA A 135 -23.48 -26.11 9.88
N LEU A 136 -23.77 -26.20 11.18
CA LEU A 136 -23.89 -27.45 11.91
C LEU A 136 -25.15 -28.22 11.50
N GLN A 137 -26.25 -27.52 11.30
CA GLN A 137 -27.53 -28.12 10.79
C GLN A 137 -27.36 -28.69 9.39
N GLY A 138 -26.52 -28.06 8.56
CA GLY A 138 -26.14 -28.54 7.22
C GLY A 138 -25.08 -29.65 7.21
N GLY A 139 -24.76 -30.23 8.37
CA GLY A 139 -23.85 -31.40 8.48
C GLY A 139 -22.36 -31.05 8.57
N MET A 140 -21.99 -29.79 8.78
CA MET A 140 -20.56 -29.43 8.97
C MET A 140 -20.00 -30.11 10.23
N PRO A 141 -18.90 -30.89 10.13
CA PRO A 141 -18.27 -31.50 11.31
C PRO A 141 -17.81 -30.44 12.32
N LEU A 142 -18.02 -30.72 13.62
CA LEU A 142 -17.73 -29.77 14.69
C LEU A 142 -16.29 -29.24 14.68
N TYR A 143 -15.32 -30.11 14.41
CA TYR A 143 -13.91 -29.68 14.34
C TYR A 143 -13.63 -28.71 13.18
N LYS A 144 -14.33 -28.86 12.04
CA LYS A 144 -14.25 -27.93 10.91
C LYS A 144 -14.91 -26.58 11.29
N TYR A 145 -16.07 -26.64 11.92
CA TYR A 145 -16.78 -25.45 12.41
C TYR A 145 -15.92 -24.64 13.38
N VAL A 146 -15.36 -25.27 14.39
CA VAL A 146 -14.50 -24.62 15.40
C VAL A 146 -13.20 -24.10 14.75
N GLY A 147 -12.56 -24.92 13.91
CA GLY A 147 -11.35 -24.52 13.19
C GLY A 147 -11.57 -23.30 12.28
N ASN A 148 -12.67 -23.29 11.53
CA ASN A 148 -13.05 -22.17 10.68
C ASN A 148 -13.26 -20.89 11.50
N ARG A 149 -13.98 -20.95 12.61
CA ARG A 149 -14.19 -19.78 13.49
C ARG A 149 -12.91 -19.25 14.11
N ILE A 150 -12.00 -20.11 14.53
CA ILE A 150 -10.69 -19.71 15.07
C ILE A 150 -9.86 -19.02 13.99
N LEU A 151 -9.74 -19.61 12.80
CA LEU A 151 -8.98 -19.04 11.69
C LEU A 151 -9.60 -17.69 11.25
N THR A 152 -10.92 -17.63 11.10
CA THR A 152 -11.65 -16.39 10.78
C THR A 152 -11.39 -15.30 11.82
N TRP A 153 -11.40 -15.63 13.11
CA TRP A 153 -11.08 -14.68 14.18
C TRP A 153 -9.65 -14.15 14.08
N ILE A 154 -8.65 -15.04 13.85
CA ILE A 154 -7.25 -14.66 13.65
C ILE A 154 -7.11 -13.71 12.46
N GLN A 155 -7.71 -14.07 11.31
CA GLN A 155 -7.66 -13.27 10.09
C GLN A 155 -8.31 -11.90 10.26
N ASN A 156 -9.52 -11.84 10.83
CA ASN A 156 -10.19 -10.58 11.16
C ASN A 156 -9.32 -9.69 12.05
N ARG A 157 -8.69 -10.27 13.08
CA ARG A 157 -7.84 -9.53 14.01
C ARG A 157 -6.59 -8.97 13.34
N LEU A 158 -5.97 -9.75 12.44
CA LEU A 158 -4.76 -9.34 11.73
C LEU A 158 -5.07 -8.36 10.58
N LEU A 159 -6.15 -8.56 9.83
CA LEU A 159 -6.51 -7.75 8.67
C LEU A 159 -7.41 -6.55 9.04
N ARG A 160 -7.85 -6.43 10.31
CA ARG A 160 -8.80 -5.40 10.77
C ARG A 160 -10.12 -5.42 9.98
N THR A 161 -10.64 -6.62 9.73
CA THR A 161 -11.90 -6.87 9.05
C THR A 161 -12.93 -7.48 9.99
N HIS A 162 -14.17 -7.65 9.51
CA HIS A 162 -15.28 -8.20 10.28
C HIS A 162 -16.05 -9.24 9.47
N LEU A 163 -15.35 -10.02 8.62
CA LEU A 163 -15.98 -11.06 7.84
C LEU A 163 -16.45 -12.20 8.75
N SER A 164 -17.59 -12.76 8.42
CA SER A 164 -18.18 -13.90 9.15
C SER A 164 -17.47 -15.21 8.83
N GLU A 165 -16.95 -15.35 7.59
CA GLU A 165 -16.26 -16.54 7.11
C GLU A 165 -15.21 -16.23 6.04
N PHE A 166 -13.97 -16.73 6.20
CA PHE A 166 -12.91 -16.64 5.19
C PHE A 166 -12.79 -17.89 4.31
N HIS A 167 -13.43 -19.00 4.70
CA HIS A 167 -13.14 -20.34 4.15
C HIS A 167 -14.29 -20.95 3.34
N SER A 168 -15.26 -20.13 2.93
CA SER A 168 -16.24 -20.50 1.91
C SER A 168 -15.64 -20.32 0.51
N GLY A 169 -15.86 -21.29 -0.39
CA GLY A 169 -15.47 -21.18 -1.79
C GLY A 169 -16.55 -20.59 -2.71
N TYR A 170 -17.70 -20.20 -2.20
CA TYR A 170 -18.75 -19.60 -3.01
C TYR A 170 -18.53 -18.09 -3.10
N ARG A 171 -17.96 -17.65 -4.21
CA ARG A 171 -17.46 -16.29 -4.36
C ARG A 171 -17.78 -15.69 -5.70
N LEU A 172 -18.18 -14.43 -5.67
CA LEU A 172 -18.41 -13.64 -6.86
C LEU A 172 -17.54 -12.41 -6.82
N TYR A 173 -17.05 -11.98 -7.98
CA TYR A 173 -16.16 -10.83 -8.11
C TYR A 173 -16.60 -9.92 -9.23
N SER A 174 -16.45 -8.62 -9.05
CA SER A 174 -16.37 -7.67 -10.14
C SER A 174 -15.09 -7.90 -10.92
N VAL A 175 -15.18 -7.95 -12.25
CA VAL A 175 -14.01 -8.14 -13.12
C VAL A 175 -13.07 -6.94 -13.02
N ASP A 176 -13.58 -5.74 -12.79
CA ASP A 176 -12.76 -4.55 -12.56
C ASP A 176 -11.97 -4.65 -11.26
N ALA A 177 -12.55 -5.21 -10.20
CA ALA A 177 -11.82 -5.50 -8.98
C ALA A 177 -10.69 -6.50 -9.21
N LEU A 178 -10.94 -7.57 -9.97
CA LEU A 178 -9.91 -8.55 -10.35
C LEU A 178 -8.77 -7.92 -11.16
N ARG A 179 -9.07 -7.01 -12.09
CA ARG A 179 -8.06 -6.27 -12.86
C ARG A 179 -7.16 -5.40 -11.99
N SER A 180 -7.71 -4.90 -10.89
CA SER A 180 -6.99 -3.96 -10.00
C SER A 180 -6.04 -4.65 -9.01
N ILE A 181 -6.11 -5.98 -8.85
CA ILE A 181 -5.30 -6.75 -7.92
C ILE A 181 -4.43 -7.78 -8.65
N PRO A 182 -3.23 -8.11 -8.14
CA PRO A 182 -2.33 -9.05 -8.80
C PRO A 182 -2.66 -10.52 -8.44
N PHE A 183 -3.92 -10.97 -8.61
CA PHE A 183 -4.36 -12.32 -8.21
C PHE A 183 -3.58 -13.44 -8.90
N GLU A 184 -3.03 -13.19 -10.10
CA GLU A 184 -2.22 -14.18 -10.83
C GLU A 184 -0.94 -14.58 -10.08
N ARG A 185 -0.45 -13.72 -9.15
CA ARG A 185 0.72 -14.00 -8.31
C ARG A 185 0.42 -14.87 -7.10
N ASN A 186 -0.85 -15.11 -6.80
CA ASN A 186 -1.28 -15.94 -5.69
C ASN A 186 -0.87 -17.40 -5.90
N SER A 187 -0.90 -18.18 -4.83
CA SER A 187 -0.59 -19.62 -4.87
C SER A 187 -1.57 -20.40 -5.74
N ASN A 188 -1.19 -21.57 -6.17
CA ASN A 188 -2.08 -22.49 -6.88
C ASN A 188 -2.85 -23.43 -5.93
N GLY A 189 -2.56 -23.39 -4.63
CA GLY A 189 -3.19 -24.23 -3.61
C GLY A 189 -4.50 -23.69 -3.08
N PHE A 190 -5.06 -24.36 -2.06
CA PHE A 190 -6.36 -24.00 -1.45
C PHE A 190 -6.35 -22.66 -0.70
N HIS A 191 -5.20 -22.17 -0.25
CA HIS A 191 -5.10 -20.87 0.41
C HIS A 191 -5.12 -19.68 -0.56
N PHE A 192 -5.22 -19.92 -1.87
CA PHE A 192 -5.50 -18.88 -2.88
C PHE A 192 -6.68 -17.99 -2.45
N ASP A 193 -7.73 -18.60 -1.92
CA ASP A 193 -8.93 -17.92 -1.45
C ASP A 193 -8.65 -16.89 -0.35
N THR A 194 -7.71 -17.19 0.54
CA THR A 194 -7.25 -16.25 1.55
C THR A 194 -6.41 -15.13 0.93
N GLU A 195 -5.53 -15.47 0.01
CA GLU A 195 -4.65 -14.48 -0.62
C GLU A 195 -5.41 -13.43 -1.42
N ILE A 196 -6.46 -13.83 -2.16
CA ILE A 196 -7.30 -12.89 -2.91
C ILE A 196 -8.13 -12.01 -1.98
N ILE A 197 -8.65 -12.53 -0.84
CA ILE A 197 -9.32 -11.70 0.18
C ILE A 197 -8.35 -10.64 0.72
N ILE A 198 -7.11 -11.05 1.06
CA ILE A 198 -6.09 -10.13 1.55
C ILE A 198 -5.84 -9.01 0.53
N GLN A 199 -5.75 -9.35 -0.76
CA GLN A 199 -5.55 -8.36 -1.83
C GLN A 199 -6.71 -7.36 -1.91
N LEU A 200 -7.95 -7.82 -1.84
CA LEU A 200 -9.13 -6.94 -1.83
C LEU A 200 -9.13 -6.01 -0.60
N VAL A 201 -8.85 -6.55 0.58
CA VAL A 201 -8.75 -5.78 1.83
C VAL A 201 -7.64 -4.74 1.77
N VAL A 202 -6.45 -5.13 1.29
CA VAL A 202 -5.30 -4.21 1.15
C VAL A 202 -5.58 -3.12 0.11
N ALA A 203 -6.30 -3.45 -0.96
CA ALA A 203 -6.73 -2.50 -1.98
C ALA A 203 -7.89 -1.59 -1.51
N GLY A 204 -8.46 -1.83 -0.34
CA GLY A 204 -9.62 -1.07 0.17
C GLY A 204 -10.91 -1.32 -0.60
N LEU A 205 -11.02 -2.47 -1.26
CA LEU A 205 -12.18 -2.82 -2.08
C LEU A 205 -13.30 -3.43 -1.24
N PRO A 206 -14.57 -3.00 -1.44
CA PRO A 206 -15.70 -3.42 -0.60
C PRO A 206 -16.09 -4.88 -0.85
N ILE A 207 -16.20 -5.65 0.26
CA ILE A 207 -16.64 -7.04 0.27
C ILE A 207 -18.00 -7.10 0.99
N VAL A 208 -18.95 -7.81 0.39
CA VAL A 208 -20.28 -8.08 0.97
C VAL A 208 -20.42 -9.56 1.24
N GLU A 209 -21.02 -9.95 2.37
CA GLU A 209 -21.34 -11.34 2.69
C GLU A 209 -22.84 -11.56 2.69
N LEU A 210 -23.25 -12.69 2.14
CA LEU A 210 -24.64 -13.16 2.18
C LEU A 210 -24.70 -14.58 2.72
N PRO A 211 -25.79 -14.94 3.46
CA PRO A 211 -25.95 -16.29 3.96
C PRO A 211 -26.19 -17.28 2.81
N ILE A 212 -25.55 -18.44 2.88
CA ILE A 212 -25.80 -19.56 1.98
C ILE A 212 -26.13 -20.82 2.77
N PRO A 213 -26.94 -21.74 2.20
CA PRO A 213 -27.15 -23.04 2.81
C PRO A 213 -25.84 -23.83 2.87
N THR A 214 -25.72 -24.64 3.91
CA THR A 214 -24.61 -25.58 4.08
C THR A 214 -25.11 -26.97 3.74
N HIS A 215 -24.38 -27.67 2.89
CA HIS A 215 -24.61 -29.08 2.61
C HIS A 215 -23.28 -29.84 2.74
N TYR A 216 -23.24 -30.82 3.62
CA TYR A 216 -22.16 -31.77 3.75
C TYR A 216 -22.75 -33.17 3.54
N GLY A 217 -22.43 -33.80 2.41
CA GLY A 217 -22.81 -35.15 2.04
C GLY A 217 -21.60 -36.06 2.00
N ASP A 218 -21.54 -36.91 0.99
CA ASP A 218 -20.47 -37.91 0.80
C ASP A 218 -19.25 -37.34 0.05
N GLU A 219 -19.11 -36.00 -0.03
CA GLU A 219 -18.01 -35.39 -0.78
C GLU A 219 -16.63 -35.69 -0.14
N VAL A 220 -15.65 -35.97 -0.97
CA VAL A 220 -14.27 -36.19 -0.56
C VAL A 220 -13.60 -34.84 -0.26
N CYS A 221 -13.42 -34.54 1.02
CA CYS A 221 -12.66 -33.36 1.42
C CYS A 221 -11.15 -33.57 1.09
N ARG A 222 -10.65 -32.84 0.08
CA ARG A 222 -9.26 -32.93 -0.38
C ARG A 222 -8.32 -31.98 0.35
N VAL A 223 -8.85 -31.14 1.24
CA VAL A 223 -8.07 -30.17 1.98
C VAL A 223 -7.45 -30.82 3.22
N ASN A 224 -6.11 -30.84 3.28
CA ASN A 224 -5.42 -31.16 4.53
C ASN A 224 -5.48 -29.95 5.46
N GLY A 225 -6.25 -30.04 6.55
CA GLY A 225 -6.59 -28.91 7.40
C GLY A 225 -5.41 -28.25 8.10
N ILE A 226 -4.39 -29.01 8.55
CA ILE A 226 -3.23 -28.45 9.28
C ILE A 226 -2.32 -27.62 8.36
N PRO A 227 -1.80 -28.15 7.25
CA PRO A 227 -1.01 -27.35 6.31
C PRO A 227 -1.79 -26.15 5.74
N TYR A 228 -3.09 -26.32 5.49
CA TYR A 228 -3.97 -25.23 5.06
C TYR A 228 -4.02 -24.11 6.11
N ALA A 229 -4.28 -24.45 7.36
CA ALA A 229 -4.34 -23.47 8.46
C ALA A 229 -3.02 -22.71 8.62
N ILE A 230 -1.88 -23.42 8.55
CA ILE A 230 -0.55 -22.81 8.60
C ILE A 230 -0.37 -21.81 7.44
N ASN A 231 -0.67 -22.21 6.21
CA ASN A 231 -0.52 -21.35 5.03
C ASN A 231 -1.41 -20.11 5.10
N VAL A 232 -2.65 -20.25 5.57
CA VAL A 232 -3.60 -19.15 5.78
C VAL A 232 -3.05 -18.15 6.80
N VAL A 233 -2.59 -18.61 7.95
CA VAL A 233 -2.03 -17.76 9.00
C VAL A 233 -0.76 -17.07 8.52
N LEU A 234 0.14 -17.81 7.84
CA LEU A 234 1.38 -17.23 7.29
C LEU A 234 1.11 -16.17 6.21
N ALA A 235 0.15 -16.42 5.30
CA ALA A 235 -0.24 -15.43 4.29
C ALA A 235 -0.78 -14.15 4.95
N THR A 236 -1.67 -14.31 5.93
CA THR A 236 -2.26 -13.19 6.68
C THR A 236 -1.20 -12.41 7.48
N LEU A 237 -0.28 -13.12 8.13
CA LEU A 237 0.82 -12.49 8.87
C LEU A 237 1.77 -11.74 7.94
N ARG A 238 2.14 -12.30 6.79
CA ARG A 238 2.97 -11.63 5.79
C ARG A 238 2.35 -10.33 5.31
N ALA A 239 1.06 -10.34 4.99
CA ALA A 239 0.34 -9.12 4.61
C ALA A 239 0.37 -8.06 5.72
N ARG A 240 0.22 -8.48 6.99
CA ARG A 240 0.31 -7.57 8.13
C ARG A 240 1.71 -7.00 8.33
N LEU A 241 2.75 -7.83 8.17
CA LEU A 241 4.14 -7.38 8.24
C LEU A 241 4.49 -6.42 7.09
N GLN A 242 3.88 -6.61 5.91
CA GLN A 242 4.04 -5.67 4.80
C GLN A 242 3.41 -4.30 5.08
N GLU A 243 2.25 -4.25 5.71
CA GLU A 243 1.64 -2.99 6.15
C GLU A 243 2.58 -2.21 7.09
N TRP A 244 3.38 -2.92 7.89
CA TRP A 244 4.38 -2.34 8.78
C TRP A 244 5.74 -2.08 8.12
N SER A 245 5.87 -2.33 6.81
CA SER A 245 7.14 -2.23 6.05
C SER A 245 8.27 -3.13 6.60
N LEU A 246 7.93 -4.20 7.31
CA LEU A 246 8.87 -5.21 7.82
C LEU A 246 9.10 -6.34 6.85
N PHE A 247 8.21 -6.52 5.89
CA PHE A 247 8.26 -7.55 4.86
C PHE A 247 7.66 -6.99 3.58
N TYR A 248 8.12 -7.46 2.42
CA TYR A 248 7.55 -7.09 1.13
C TYR A 248 7.25 -8.33 0.30
N ASP A 249 6.00 -8.46 -0.14
CA ASP A 249 5.53 -9.49 -1.04
C ASP A 249 4.71 -8.83 -2.17
N ARG A 250 5.15 -9.03 -3.40
CA ARG A 250 4.50 -8.45 -4.59
C ARG A 250 3.04 -8.86 -4.75
N ARG A 251 2.60 -9.94 -4.10
CA ARG A 251 1.19 -10.36 -4.09
C ARG A 251 0.28 -9.35 -3.41
N TYR A 252 0.78 -8.68 -2.37
CA TYR A 252 0.00 -7.73 -1.58
C TYR A 252 0.33 -6.28 -1.90
N ASP A 253 1.00 -6.06 -3.04
CA ASP A 253 1.38 -4.72 -3.51
C ASP A 253 0.25 -4.09 -4.32
N CYS A 254 -0.91 -3.91 -3.71
CA CYS A 254 -2.14 -3.39 -4.31
C CYS A 254 -2.80 -2.27 -3.48
N ALA A 255 -2.15 -1.78 -2.42
CA ALA A 255 -2.70 -0.68 -1.63
C ALA A 255 -2.77 0.61 -2.46
N PRO A 256 -3.87 1.39 -2.38
CA PRO A 256 -3.93 2.71 -2.97
C PRO A 256 -2.87 3.62 -2.34
N SER A 257 -2.30 4.52 -3.13
CA SER A 257 -1.35 5.54 -2.64
C SER A 257 -2.12 6.60 -1.85
N ILE A 258 -2.45 6.33 -0.59
CA ILE A 258 -3.06 7.31 0.30
C ILE A 258 -1.95 8.04 1.04
N SER A 259 -1.87 9.38 0.89
CA SER A 259 -1.00 10.21 1.71
C SER A 259 -1.56 10.24 3.15
N GLN A 260 -0.84 9.65 4.11
CA GLN A 260 -1.19 9.71 5.54
C GLN A 260 -0.56 10.94 6.23
N ASP A 261 -0.23 11.98 5.48
CA ASP A 261 0.53 13.12 5.98
C ASP A 261 -0.19 13.93 7.05
N GLN A 262 -1.53 13.94 7.02
CA GLN A 262 -2.34 14.70 7.99
C GLN A 262 -2.09 14.31 9.45
N HIS A 263 -1.71 13.07 9.72
CA HIS A 263 -1.47 12.59 11.09
C HIS A 263 -0.04 12.83 11.62
N LYS A 264 0.90 13.24 10.75
CA LYS A 264 2.31 13.37 11.12
C LYS A 264 2.61 14.51 12.10
N LEU A 265 1.75 15.52 12.22
CA LEU A 265 1.91 16.61 13.20
C LEU A 265 1.39 16.25 14.61
N GLY A 266 0.65 15.16 14.77
CA GLY A 266 0.09 14.70 16.05
C GLY A 266 1.06 13.94 16.94
N PHE A 267 2.27 13.64 16.48
CA PHE A 267 3.31 12.93 17.21
C PHE A 267 4.72 13.36 16.73
N GLU A 268 5.78 12.92 17.44
CA GLU A 268 7.17 13.21 17.06
C GLU A 268 7.49 12.68 15.66
N SER A 269 7.67 13.60 14.70
CA SER A 269 7.93 13.34 13.28
C SER A 269 8.88 14.42 12.72
N PRO A 270 9.50 14.22 11.54
CA PRO A 270 10.27 15.28 10.89
C PRO A 270 9.46 16.57 10.73
N GLN A 271 8.19 16.44 10.36
CA GLN A 271 7.29 17.59 10.16
C GLN A 271 6.99 18.33 11.46
N SER A 272 6.76 17.62 12.59
CA SER A 272 6.53 18.27 13.87
C SER A 272 7.80 18.99 14.36
N PHE A 273 8.97 18.39 14.20
CA PHE A 273 10.24 19.04 14.55
C PHE A 273 10.54 20.26 13.67
N ALA A 274 10.29 20.17 12.36
CA ALA A 274 10.43 21.33 11.48
C ALA A 274 9.47 22.48 11.89
N LEU A 275 8.21 22.12 12.19
CA LEU A 275 7.25 23.11 12.68
C LEU A 275 7.76 23.79 13.97
N ASP A 276 8.31 23.04 14.92
CA ASP A 276 8.81 23.60 16.19
C ASP A 276 10.04 24.52 16.00
N MET A 277 10.96 24.12 15.10
CA MET A 277 12.22 24.83 14.86
C MET A 277 12.06 26.18 14.14
N ILE A 278 11.03 26.32 13.31
CA ILE A 278 10.84 27.53 12.49
C ILE A 278 10.15 28.63 13.33
N PRO A 279 10.73 29.83 13.44
CA PRO A 279 10.09 30.98 14.10
C PRO A 279 8.83 31.46 13.35
N ALA A 280 7.98 32.19 14.07
CA ALA A 280 6.83 32.84 13.46
C ALA A 280 7.26 33.93 12.46
N LYS A 281 6.45 34.13 11.41
CA LYS A 281 6.63 35.12 10.33
C LYS A 281 7.89 34.89 9.46
N SER A 282 8.49 33.70 9.50
CA SER A 282 9.61 33.33 8.63
C SER A 282 9.17 33.11 7.18
N ARG A 283 10.09 33.30 6.24
CA ARG A 283 9.94 32.89 4.85
C ARG A 283 10.49 31.47 4.68
N VAL A 284 9.63 30.55 4.29
CA VAL A 284 9.96 29.12 4.21
C VAL A 284 9.84 28.64 2.76
N LEU A 285 10.85 27.92 2.30
CA LEU A 285 10.83 27.20 1.02
C LEU A 285 10.80 25.70 1.31
N ASP A 286 9.74 25.03 0.88
CA ASP A 286 9.51 23.59 1.13
C ASP A 286 9.78 22.80 -0.15
N LEU A 287 10.97 22.15 -0.22
CA LEU A 287 11.42 21.35 -1.34
C LEU A 287 10.89 19.92 -1.20
N GLY A 288 10.09 19.46 -2.19
CA GLY A 288 9.37 18.20 -2.12
C GLY A 288 8.19 18.26 -1.14
N CYS A 289 7.41 19.33 -1.24
CA CYS A 289 6.37 19.69 -0.26
C CYS A 289 5.18 18.71 -0.17
N GLY A 290 5.02 17.79 -1.11
CA GLY A 290 4.01 16.73 -1.07
C GLY A 290 2.60 17.24 -0.82
N SER A 291 1.94 16.74 0.24
CA SER A 291 0.54 17.03 0.56
C SER A 291 0.24 18.45 1.11
N SER A 292 1.21 19.34 1.17
CA SER A 292 1.10 20.73 1.69
C SER A 292 0.63 20.87 3.15
N TYR A 293 0.58 19.80 3.92
CA TYR A 293 0.02 19.81 5.28
C TYR A 293 0.88 20.59 6.28
N LEU A 294 2.21 20.41 6.22
CA LEU A 294 3.16 21.19 7.03
C LEU A 294 3.11 22.69 6.67
N SER A 295 3.06 22.98 5.39
CA SER A 295 2.95 24.36 4.87
C SER A 295 1.71 25.06 5.39
N ARG A 296 0.56 24.35 5.44
CA ARG A 296 -0.66 24.86 6.06
C ARG A 296 -0.45 25.17 7.55
N ALA A 297 0.16 24.25 8.30
CA ALA A 297 0.42 24.46 9.72
C ALA A 297 1.35 25.64 9.99
N LEU A 298 2.40 25.83 9.17
CA LEU A 298 3.31 26.97 9.24
C LEU A 298 2.58 28.31 9.00
N LYS A 299 1.65 28.35 8.04
CA LYS A 299 0.84 29.54 7.78
C LYS A 299 -0.15 29.81 8.90
N ASP A 300 -0.98 28.83 9.24
CA ASP A 300 -2.11 28.99 10.15
C ASP A 300 -1.65 29.24 11.61
N GLN A 301 -0.59 28.56 12.06
CA GLN A 301 -0.12 28.65 13.45
C GLN A 301 0.98 29.69 13.67
N LYS A 302 1.82 29.95 12.65
CA LYS A 302 3.00 30.82 12.79
C LYS A 302 3.01 32.04 11.87
N GLY A 303 2.05 32.15 10.97
CA GLY A 303 1.97 33.29 10.04
C GLY A 303 3.16 33.36 9.06
N CYS A 304 3.77 32.22 8.74
CA CYS A 304 4.89 32.14 7.80
C CYS A 304 4.42 32.36 6.36
N TRP A 305 5.28 32.95 5.55
CA TRP A 305 5.16 32.91 4.10
C TRP A 305 5.80 31.63 3.59
N VAL A 306 5.07 30.84 2.79
CA VAL A 306 5.54 29.50 2.38
C VAL A 306 5.47 29.33 0.88
N ALA A 307 6.61 29.05 0.26
CA ALA A 307 6.72 28.57 -1.12
C ALA A 307 6.92 27.05 -1.14
N GLY A 308 6.19 26.35 -1.99
CA GLY A 308 6.31 24.93 -2.19
C GLY A 308 6.93 24.57 -3.53
N VAL A 309 7.72 23.51 -3.57
CA VAL A 309 8.30 22.92 -4.78
C VAL A 309 7.97 21.45 -4.83
N ASP A 310 7.38 20.96 -5.91
CA ASP A 310 7.15 19.53 -6.12
C ASP A 310 7.13 19.20 -7.61
N LYS A 311 7.44 17.94 -7.95
CA LYS A 311 7.33 17.42 -9.33
C LYS A 311 5.89 17.09 -9.75
N LEU A 312 4.97 17.01 -8.79
CA LEU A 312 3.56 16.73 -9.03
C LEU A 312 2.73 18.00 -8.87
N GLN A 313 1.82 18.23 -9.82
CA GLN A 313 0.83 19.30 -9.70
C GLN A 313 -0.15 18.98 -8.57
N LEU A 314 -0.18 19.81 -7.54
CA LEU A 314 -1.13 19.66 -6.43
C LEU A 314 -2.48 20.28 -6.80
N GLN A 315 -3.56 19.53 -6.58
CA GLN A 315 -4.93 20.00 -6.89
C GLN A 315 -5.41 21.08 -5.89
N GLU A 316 -5.08 20.91 -4.60
CA GLU A 316 -5.36 21.88 -3.55
C GLU A 316 -4.07 22.18 -2.78
N HIS A 317 -3.57 23.40 -2.89
CA HIS A 317 -2.41 23.84 -2.12
C HIS A 317 -2.69 25.18 -1.44
N ARG A 318 -2.03 25.39 -0.29
CA ARG A 318 -2.08 26.66 0.46
C ARG A 318 -0.70 27.31 0.55
N PHE A 319 0.06 27.24 -0.53
CA PHE A 319 1.31 27.98 -0.66
C PHE A 319 1.03 29.43 -1.07
N ASP A 320 1.93 30.34 -0.69
CA ASP A 320 1.96 31.69 -1.23
C ASP A 320 2.54 31.69 -2.64
N SER A 321 3.45 30.77 -2.93
CA SER A 321 3.99 30.49 -4.26
C SER A 321 4.21 28.98 -4.43
N PHE A 322 4.03 28.46 -5.64
CA PHE A 322 4.26 27.06 -5.95
C PHE A 322 5.05 26.92 -7.26
N TYR A 323 6.09 26.09 -7.23
CA TYR A 323 6.94 25.79 -8.36
C TYR A 323 6.80 24.32 -8.72
N LEU A 324 6.34 24.03 -9.95
CA LEU A 324 6.31 22.69 -10.49
C LEU A 324 7.70 22.36 -11.05
N CYS A 325 8.50 21.61 -10.30
CA CYS A 325 9.89 21.33 -10.64
C CYS A 325 10.32 19.96 -10.14
N ASP A 326 11.06 19.22 -10.98
CA ASP A 326 11.78 18.02 -10.56
C ASP A 326 13.16 18.43 -10.02
N LEU A 327 13.36 18.25 -8.75
CA LEU A 327 14.62 18.61 -8.06
C LEU A 327 15.85 17.87 -8.59
N ASN A 328 15.68 16.74 -9.30
CA ASN A 328 16.79 16.07 -9.99
C ASN A 328 17.30 16.88 -11.22
N GLN A 329 16.54 17.86 -11.69
CA GLN A 329 16.95 18.76 -12.78
C GLN A 329 17.56 20.07 -12.26
N GLY A 330 17.71 20.23 -10.94
CA GLY A 330 18.27 21.40 -10.30
C GLY A 330 17.24 22.38 -9.76
N LEU A 331 17.71 23.55 -9.31
CA LEU A 331 16.93 24.60 -8.64
C LEU A 331 16.53 25.76 -9.55
N ALA A 332 16.95 25.74 -10.81
CA ALA A 332 16.79 26.79 -11.86
C ALA A 332 15.99 28.04 -11.43
N ASP A 333 14.75 28.22 -11.58
CA ASP A 333 14.03 29.50 -11.33
C ASP A 333 13.52 29.68 -9.89
N ILE A 334 14.03 28.87 -8.93
CA ILE A 334 13.56 28.90 -7.54
C ILE A 334 14.38 29.92 -6.74
N GLN A 335 13.69 30.88 -6.11
CA GLN A 335 14.34 31.94 -5.32
C GLN A 335 14.73 31.44 -3.91
N VAL A 336 15.74 30.56 -3.84
CA VAL A 336 16.25 29.98 -2.59
C VAL A 336 16.80 31.04 -1.63
N GLU A 337 17.49 32.04 -2.15
CA GLU A 337 18.12 33.13 -1.38
C GLU A 337 17.16 34.01 -0.60
N SER A 338 15.88 34.02 -0.99
CA SER A 338 14.83 34.79 -0.29
C SER A 338 14.24 34.08 0.93
N ALA A 339 14.59 32.83 1.17
CA ALA A 339 14.07 32.00 2.26
C ALA A 339 14.95 32.10 3.51
N ASP A 340 14.31 32.30 4.68
CA ASP A 340 14.97 32.20 5.99
C ASP A 340 15.23 30.73 6.35
N TYR A 341 14.33 29.85 5.92
CA TYR A 341 14.40 28.41 6.14
C TYR A 341 14.06 27.66 4.85
N VAL A 342 14.90 26.68 4.52
CA VAL A 342 14.64 25.69 3.46
C VAL A 342 14.37 24.35 4.11
N LEU A 343 13.24 23.76 3.78
CA LEU A 343 12.85 22.40 4.20
C LEU A 343 13.16 21.41 3.09
N MET A 344 13.67 20.24 3.48
CA MET A 344 13.90 19.10 2.61
C MET A 344 13.63 17.81 3.42
N LEU A 345 12.33 17.53 3.64
CA LEU A 345 11.92 16.46 4.53
C LEU A 345 11.59 15.18 3.76
N ASP A 346 12.41 14.14 3.98
CA ASP A 346 12.27 12.84 3.32
C ASP A 346 12.32 12.95 1.78
N VAL A 347 13.23 13.78 1.24
CA VAL A 347 13.39 14.05 -0.20
C VAL A 347 14.73 13.58 -0.72
N LEU A 348 15.79 13.72 0.08
CA LEU A 348 17.17 13.44 -0.35
C LEU A 348 17.38 12.00 -0.81
N GLU A 349 16.63 11.05 -0.24
CA GLU A 349 16.66 9.64 -0.59
C GLU A 349 16.12 9.33 -2.00
N TYR A 350 15.34 10.23 -2.58
CA TYR A 350 14.79 10.09 -3.95
C TYR A 350 15.69 10.72 -5.02
N MET A 351 16.77 11.36 -4.62
CA MET A 351 17.66 12.06 -5.55
C MET A 351 18.71 11.13 -6.14
N ASP A 352 18.96 11.28 -7.43
CA ASP A 352 20.00 10.54 -8.17
C ASP A 352 21.40 10.98 -7.74
N SER A 353 21.61 12.29 -7.64
CA SER A 353 22.90 12.94 -7.25
C SER A 353 22.65 13.94 -6.10
N PRO A 354 22.46 13.47 -4.86
CA PRO A 354 22.23 14.35 -3.72
C PRO A 354 23.44 15.27 -3.41
N GLU A 355 24.66 14.85 -3.78
CA GLU A 355 25.89 15.61 -3.64
C GLU A 355 25.84 16.90 -4.49
N ASP A 356 25.55 16.76 -5.78
CA ASP A 356 25.50 17.86 -6.74
C ASP A 356 24.37 18.84 -6.39
N PHE A 357 23.23 18.32 -5.98
CA PHE A 357 22.10 19.13 -5.53
C PHE A 357 22.42 19.97 -4.29
N LEU A 358 23.09 19.37 -3.29
CA LEU A 358 23.49 20.09 -2.08
C LEU A 358 24.55 21.16 -2.38
N ASP A 359 25.44 20.94 -3.33
CA ASP A 359 26.42 21.94 -3.78
C ASP A 359 25.73 23.11 -4.48
N GLU A 360 24.73 22.86 -5.33
CA GLU A 360 23.89 23.88 -5.95
C GLU A 360 23.09 24.66 -4.90
N LEU A 361 22.40 23.96 -4.01
CA LEU A 361 21.61 24.55 -2.92
C LEU A 361 22.49 25.45 -2.04
N ARG A 362 23.69 24.99 -1.66
CA ARG A 362 24.66 25.77 -0.88
C ARG A 362 24.99 27.11 -1.53
N SER A 363 25.13 27.12 -2.85
CA SER A 363 25.54 28.34 -3.58
C SER A 363 24.50 29.45 -3.48
N SER A 364 23.23 29.09 -3.33
CA SER A 364 22.08 30.01 -3.32
C SER A 364 21.49 30.23 -1.92
N LEU A 365 21.72 29.29 -0.98
CA LEU A 365 21.11 29.35 0.36
C LEU A 365 21.75 30.41 1.24
N ARG A 366 20.94 31.33 1.77
CA ARG A 366 21.34 32.33 2.77
C ARG A 366 20.82 32.00 4.17
N GLY A 367 19.67 31.35 4.25
CA GLY A 367 19.04 30.92 5.49
C GLY A 367 19.56 29.60 6.05
N GLU A 368 18.73 28.90 6.77
CA GLU A 368 19.04 27.60 7.36
C GLU A 368 18.33 26.47 6.61
N LEU A 369 18.99 25.31 6.52
CA LEU A 369 18.43 24.08 5.96
C LEU A 369 17.95 23.18 7.09
N ILE A 370 16.69 22.70 6.99
CA ILE A 370 16.14 21.64 7.83
C ILE A 370 15.87 20.44 6.91
N ILE A 371 16.62 19.38 7.11
CA ILE A 371 16.60 18.19 6.25
C ILE A 371 16.34 16.94 7.06
N SER A 372 15.54 16.01 6.53
CA SER A 372 15.35 14.69 7.13
C SER A 372 15.56 13.57 6.13
N THR A 373 15.96 12.41 6.65
CA THR A 373 16.00 11.13 5.90
C THR A 373 15.70 9.95 6.81
N GLY A 374 15.35 8.81 6.21
CA GLY A 374 15.27 7.52 6.88
C GLY A 374 16.65 7.05 7.37
N ASN A 375 16.70 6.42 8.53
CA ASN A 375 17.92 5.84 9.09
C ASN A 375 17.99 4.33 8.83
N VAL A 376 18.72 3.91 7.79
CA VAL A 376 18.87 2.48 7.46
C VAL A 376 19.57 1.68 8.58
N ALA A 377 20.27 2.36 9.48
CA ALA A 377 20.91 1.75 10.66
C ALA A 377 19.94 1.56 11.85
N PHE A 378 18.65 1.79 11.68
CA PHE A 378 17.62 1.52 12.70
C PHE A 378 17.65 0.06 13.15
N ILE A 379 17.41 -0.19 14.44
CA ILE A 379 17.56 -1.53 15.07
C ILE A 379 16.81 -2.63 14.30
N VAL A 380 15.61 -2.36 13.81
CA VAL A 380 14.81 -3.37 13.08
C VAL A 380 15.49 -3.74 11.77
N THR A 381 16.00 -2.76 11.02
CA THR A 381 16.74 -3.02 9.76
C THR A 381 18.01 -3.82 10.03
N ARG A 382 18.73 -3.52 11.11
CA ARG A 382 19.93 -4.31 11.51
C ARG A 382 19.58 -5.74 11.85
N LEU A 383 18.52 -5.96 12.62
CA LEU A 383 18.06 -7.32 12.97
C LEU A 383 17.62 -8.10 11.72
N MET A 384 16.93 -7.44 10.79
CA MET A 384 16.57 -8.04 9.49
C MET A 384 17.83 -8.46 8.71
N LEU A 385 18.83 -7.59 8.64
CA LEU A 385 20.11 -7.92 7.97
C LEU A 385 20.84 -9.08 8.67
N MET A 386 20.81 -9.15 10.00
CA MET A 386 21.42 -10.26 10.75
C MET A 386 20.81 -11.64 10.42
N ILE A 387 19.53 -11.67 10.07
CA ILE A 387 18.84 -12.90 9.63
C ILE A 387 18.81 -13.04 8.10
N GLY A 388 19.64 -12.27 7.38
CA GLY A 388 19.76 -12.33 5.92
C GLY A 388 18.57 -11.71 5.17
N GLN A 389 17.81 -10.83 5.80
CA GLN A 389 16.66 -10.17 5.18
C GLN A 389 16.95 -8.68 4.91
N PHE A 390 16.65 -8.24 3.69
CA PHE A 390 16.70 -6.82 3.29
C PHE A 390 15.52 -6.56 2.35
N ASN A 391 14.38 -6.24 2.95
CA ASN A 391 13.11 -6.19 2.23
C ASN A 391 12.70 -4.76 1.96
N TYR A 392 12.64 -4.39 0.69
CA TYR A 392 12.05 -3.13 0.26
C TYR A 392 10.52 -3.18 0.40
N GLY A 393 9.92 -2.04 0.73
CA GLY A 393 8.47 -1.85 0.79
C GLY A 393 8.04 -0.62 0.00
N ARG A 394 6.74 -0.32 0.00
CA ARG A 394 6.22 0.92 -0.62
C ARG A 394 6.40 2.16 0.27
N ARG A 395 6.84 2.01 1.49
CA ARG A 395 6.95 3.08 2.49
C ARG A 395 8.03 2.75 3.50
N GLY A 396 8.53 3.76 4.16
CA GLY A 396 9.45 3.62 5.27
C GLY A 396 10.91 3.75 4.86
N ILE A 397 11.82 3.26 5.70
CA ILE A 397 13.28 3.42 5.49
C ILE A 397 13.74 2.74 4.19
N LEU A 398 13.20 1.55 3.89
CA LEU A 398 13.52 0.79 2.68
C LEU A 398 12.37 0.93 1.67
N ASP A 399 12.13 2.15 1.19
CA ASP A 399 11.16 2.38 0.13
C ASP A 399 11.74 1.94 -1.23
N LEU A 400 10.88 1.32 -2.07
CA LEU A 400 11.25 0.85 -3.41
C LEU A 400 11.72 1.96 -4.34
N THR A 401 11.31 3.20 -4.06
CA THR A 401 11.59 4.37 -4.88
C THR A 401 12.80 5.17 -4.37
N HIS A 402 13.41 4.76 -3.25
CA HIS A 402 14.63 5.39 -2.76
C HIS A 402 15.84 5.05 -3.65
N ALA A 403 16.45 6.06 -4.24
CA ALA A 403 17.70 5.94 -4.97
C ALA A 403 18.91 5.81 -4.02
N ARG A 404 18.83 6.44 -2.85
CA ARG A 404 19.88 6.48 -1.83
C ARG A 404 19.36 6.11 -0.45
N LEU A 405 20.22 5.45 0.34
CA LEU A 405 19.93 5.10 1.72
C LEU A 405 20.96 5.74 2.65
N PHE A 406 20.47 6.33 3.74
CA PHE A 406 21.31 7.06 4.67
C PHE A 406 21.28 6.43 6.07
N THR A 407 22.40 6.56 6.77
CA THR A 407 22.44 6.50 8.22
C THR A 407 22.53 7.92 8.76
N SER A 408 22.23 8.11 10.04
CA SER A 408 22.40 9.42 10.68
C SER A 408 23.83 9.98 10.50
N SER A 409 24.85 9.11 10.52
CA SER A 409 26.26 9.52 10.34
C SER A 409 26.61 9.82 8.89
N SER A 410 26.06 9.05 7.92
CA SER A 410 26.34 9.31 6.50
C SER A 410 25.68 10.60 6.00
N LEU A 411 24.46 10.91 6.48
CA LEU A 411 23.81 12.19 6.18
C LEU A 411 24.65 13.38 6.69
N VAL A 412 25.05 13.33 7.98
CA VAL A 412 25.88 14.40 8.56
C VAL A 412 27.18 14.57 7.79
N ARG A 413 27.84 13.47 7.43
CA ARG A 413 29.09 13.51 6.64
C ARG A 413 28.85 14.14 5.27
N LEU A 414 27.77 13.76 4.58
CA LEU A 414 27.42 14.32 3.28
C LEU A 414 27.23 15.83 3.38
N LEU A 415 26.42 16.30 4.34
CA LEU A 415 26.18 17.73 4.56
C LEU A 415 27.48 18.49 4.84
N GLN A 416 28.38 17.94 5.69
CA GLN A 416 29.66 18.56 5.98
C GLN A 416 30.58 18.62 4.76
N GLN A 417 30.60 17.56 3.95
CA GLN A 417 31.41 17.52 2.70
C GLN A 417 30.86 18.49 1.65
N SER A 418 29.53 18.68 1.58
CA SER A 418 28.89 19.71 0.75
C SER A 418 28.97 21.12 1.36
N GLY A 419 29.75 21.31 2.45
CA GLY A 419 30.05 22.62 3.02
C GLY A 419 28.93 23.20 3.90
N PHE A 420 28.21 22.35 4.62
CA PHE A 420 27.26 22.78 5.63
C PHE A 420 27.81 22.57 7.05
N VAL A 421 27.50 23.48 7.95
CA VAL A 421 27.73 23.34 9.40
C VAL A 421 26.46 22.83 10.04
N ILE A 422 26.58 21.76 10.83
CA ILE A 422 25.45 21.18 11.56
C ILE A 422 25.18 22.01 12.81
N LEU A 423 23.99 22.57 12.92
CA LEU A 423 23.55 23.37 14.07
C LEU A 423 22.86 22.49 15.12
N ASP A 424 22.00 21.56 14.67
CA ASP A 424 21.27 20.65 15.53
C ASP A 424 20.99 19.33 14.82
N ARG A 425 20.84 18.25 15.58
CA ARG A 425 20.50 16.92 15.07
C ARG A 425 19.60 16.18 16.04
N LYS A 426 18.45 15.72 15.54
CA LYS A 426 17.47 14.96 16.33
C LYS A 426 17.15 13.62 15.68
N ALA A 427 17.08 12.57 16.49
CA ALA A 427 16.56 11.27 16.08
C ALA A 427 15.04 11.25 16.26
N VAL A 428 14.35 10.81 15.23
CA VAL A 428 12.89 10.71 15.20
C VAL A 428 12.50 9.27 15.49
N PRO A 429 11.56 9.01 16.40
CA PRO A 429 11.10 7.65 16.73
C PRO A 429 10.30 7.04 15.56
N ALA A 430 10.14 5.72 15.59
CA ALA A 430 9.29 5.02 14.62
C ALA A 430 7.83 5.46 14.76
N PRO A 431 7.11 5.66 13.65
CA PRO A 431 5.74 6.19 13.63
C PRO A 431 4.71 5.12 14.01
N PHE A 432 4.77 4.60 15.25
CA PHE A 432 3.86 3.57 15.76
C PHE A 432 2.37 3.89 15.57
N PRO A 433 1.89 5.14 15.74
CA PRO A 433 0.49 5.47 15.49
C PRO A 433 0.05 5.19 14.04
N LEU A 434 0.93 5.39 13.06
CA LEU A 434 0.64 5.07 11.65
C LEU A 434 0.67 3.55 11.39
N ALA A 435 1.53 2.80 12.08
CA ALA A 435 1.68 1.37 11.86
C ALA A 435 0.57 0.53 12.52
N ILE A 436 0.23 0.82 13.79
CA ILE A 436 -0.70 -0.01 14.58
C ILE A 436 -1.99 0.71 14.98
N GLY A 437 -2.20 1.97 14.51
CA GLY A 437 -3.33 2.82 14.85
C GLY A 437 -3.05 3.70 16.07
N ASP A 438 -3.72 4.86 16.17
CA ASP A 438 -3.56 5.79 17.28
C ASP A 438 -4.36 5.31 18.51
N GLY A 439 -3.68 4.62 19.40
CA GLY A 439 -4.21 4.06 20.64
C GLY A 439 -3.21 4.16 21.79
N SER A 440 -3.64 3.81 23.01
CA SER A 440 -2.79 3.87 24.20
C SER A 440 -1.51 3.05 24.05
N TRP A 441 -1.57 1.91 23.38
CA TRP A 441 -0.43 1.02 23.16
C TRP A 441 0.59 1.62 22.19
N SER A 442 0.15 2.20 21.06
CA SER A 442 1.07 2.86 20.12
C SER A 442 1.75 4.08 20.73
N ARG A 443 1.03 4.86 21.53
CA ARG A 443 1.59 5.99 22.28
C ARG A 443 2.59 5.55 23.36
N PHE A 444 2.34 4.41 24.02
CA PHE A 444 3.31 3.81 24.94
C PHE A 444 4.60 3.40 24.22
N LEU A 445 4.50 2.67 23.10
CA LEU A 445 5.64 2.27 22.29
C LEU A 445 6.42 3.48 21.76
N LEU A 446 5.72 4.54 21.36
CA LEU A 446 6.34 5.80 20.93
C LEU A 446 7.19 6.40 22.06
N LYS A 447 6.65 6.48 23.29
CA LYS A 447 7.39 6.99 24.47
C LYS A 447 8.62 6.14 24.79
N VAL A 448 8.50 4.81 24.73
CA VAL A 448 9.63 3.88 24.92
C VAL A 448 10.70 4.11 23.86
N ASN A 449 10.31 4.22 22.59
CA ASN A 449 11.28 4.46 21.51
C ASN A 449 11.92 5.85 21.62
N SER A 450 11.18 6.90 21.98
CA SER A 450 11.71 8.24 22.23
C SER A 450 12.72 8.24 23.40
N PHE A 451 12.47 7.46 24.44
CA PHE A 451 13.45 7.26 25.53
C PHE A 451 14.71 6.55 25.04
N LEU A 452 14.57 5.47 24.26
CA LEU A 452 15.71 4.74 23.69
C LEU A 452 16.52 5.60 22.70
N ASN A 453 15.87 6.52 21.97
CA ASN A 453 16.54 7.50 21.12
C ASN A 453 17.51 8.39 21.90
N LYS A 454 17.22 8.70 23.17
CA LYS A 454 18.15 9.47 24.02
C LYS A 454 19.39 8.67 24.42
N ILE A 455 19.28 7.33 24.50
CA ILE A 455 20.38 6.44 24.83
C ILE A 455 21.27 6.21 23.59
N SER A 456 20.67 5.87 22.46
CA SER A 456 21.40 5.63 21.20
C SER A 456 20.60 6.10 19.99
N PRO A 457 20.77 7.39 19.60
CA PRO A 457 20.06 7.97 18.45
C PRO A 457 20.28 7.22 17.14
N SER A 458 21.49 6.69 16.91
CA SER A 458 21.85 5.96 15.70
C SER A 458 21.23 4.56 15.60
N LEU A 459 20.87 3.95 16.76
CA LEU A 459 20.33 2.61 16.82
C LEU A 459 18.79 2.61 16.86
N PHE A 460 18.20 3.52 17.62
CA PHE A 460 16.77 3.56 17.87
C PHE A 460 16.03 4.66 17.09
N GLY A 461 16.76 5.61 16.47
CA GLY A 461 16.17 6.59 15.57
C GLY A 461 15.71 5.93 14.26
N TYR A 462 14.44 6.08 13.95
CA TYR A 462 13.85 5.62 12.69
C TYR A 462 14.19 6.58 11.54
N GLN A 463 14.12 7.88 11.80
CA GLN A 463 14.57 8.94 10.90
C GLN A 463 15.52 9.87 11.65
N VAL A 464 16.20 10.72 10.91
CA VAL A 464 17.04 11.78 11.45
C VAL A 464 16.61 13.12 10.84
N VAL A 465 16.49 14.15 11.69
CA VAL A 465 16.32 15.54 11.28
C VAL A 465 17.59 16.30 11.63
N VAL A 466 18.09 17.05 10.67
CA VAL A 466 19.30 17.87 10.82
C VAL A 466 18.96 19.31 10.46
N ARG A 467 19.35 20.24 11.33
CA ARG A 467 19.37 21.68 11.05
C ARG A 467 20.79 22.09 10.74
N ALA A 468 21.00 22.72 9.60
CA ALA A 468 22.32 23.05 9.09
C ALA A 468 22.34 24.46 8.48
N LYS A 469 23.51 25.05 8.39
CA LYS A 469 23.75 26.34 7.74
C LYS A 469 24.84 26.20 6.69
N ALA A 470 24.62 26.80 5.51
CA ALA A 470 25.59 26.81 4.45
C ALA A 470 26.82 27.66 4.83
N LEU A 471 28.03 27.12 4.62
CA LEU A 471 29.25 27.93 4.65
C LEU A 471 29.37 28.71 3.36
N PRO A 472 29.82 29.96 3.40
CA PRO A 472 30.09 30.74 2.19
C PRO A 472 31.00 30.00 1.22
N THR A 473 30.70 30.11 -0.07
CA THR A 473 31.60 29.56 -1.11
C THR A 473 32.82 30.43 -1.26
N VAL A 474 33.96 29.85 -1.76
CA VAL A 474 35.18 30.65 -2.06
C VAL A 474 34.84 31.77 -3.04
N LYS A 475 33.92 31.55 -3.97
CA LYS A 475 33.44 32.56 -4.93
C LYS A 475 32.72 33.72 -4.21
N SER A 476 31.81 33.44 -3.27
CA SER A 476 31.10 34.49 -2.51
C SER A 476 32.08 35.23 -1.60
N LEU A 477 33.01 34.54 -0.89
CA LEU A 477 34.03 35.18 -0.08
C LEU A 477 34.94 36.10 -0.88
N LEU A 478 35.28 35.72 -2.10
CA LEU A 478 36.06 36.57 -2.99
C LEU A 478 35.26 37.80 -3.47
N GLN A 479 34.01 37.64 -3.76
CA GLN A 479 33.11 38.76 -4.10
C GLN A 479 32.96 39.73 -2.92
N ASP A 480 32.71 39.21 -1.71
CA ASP A 480 32.62 40.00 -0.49
C ASP A 480 33.90 40.76 -0.20
N ALA A 481 35.06 40.08 -0.39
CA ALA A 481 36.37 40.72 -0.24
C ALA A 481 36.61 41.84 -1.25
N ARG A 482 36.18 41.64 -2.50
CA ARG A 482 36.26 42.71 -3.54
C ARG A 482 35.38 43.89 -3.19
N GLN A 483 34.10 43.61 -2.89
CA GLN A 483 33.13 44.63 -2.49
C GLN A 483 33.61 45.44 -1.29
N THR A 484 34.05 44.73 -0.22
CA THR A 484 34.60 45.40 0.98
C THR A 484 35.86 46.21 0.67
N SER A 485 36.71 45.77 -0.26
CA SER A 485 37.89 46.52 -0.69
C SER A 485 37.49 47.76 -1.45
N ASP A 486 36.52 47.67 -2.38
CA ASP A 486 36.04 48.84 -3.14
C ASP A 486 35.34 49.84 -2.21
N ASP A 487 34.56 49.39 -1.24
CA ASP A 487 33.92 50.27 -0.24
C ASP A 487 34.96 50.97 0.64
N LYS A 488 36.04 50.29 1.05
CA LYS A 488 37.15 50.92 1.76
C LYS A 488 37.90 51.96 0.92
N VAL A 489 38.12 51.70 -0.36
CA VAL A 489 38.75 52.69 -1.26
C VAL A 489 37.89 53.90 -1.42
N ARG A 490 36.58 53.77 -1.59
CA ARG A 490 35.59 54.88 -1.65
C ARG A 490 35.63 55.73 -0.37
N LEU A 491 35.62 55.09 0.81
CA LEU A 491 35.77 55.78 2.09
C LEU A 491 37.07 56.60 2.19
N LEU A 492 38.19 56.07 1.70
CA LEU A 492 39.47 56.78 1.68
C LEU A 492 39.44 57.94 0.71
N GLN A 493 38.60 57.94 -0.30
CA GLN A 493 38.40 59.01 -1.27
C GLN A 493 37.34 60.04 -0.84
N GLY A 494 36.70 59.83 0.35
CA GLY A 494 35.67 60.72 0.88
C GLY A 494 34.30 60.57 0.25
N GLU A 495 34.06 59.46 -0.47
CA GLU A 495 32.79 59.14 -1.10
C GLU A 495 31.83 58.43 -0.12
N PRO A 496 30.53 58.71 -0.14
CA PRO A 496 29.58 58.06 0.73
C PRO A 496 29.38 56.58 0.31
N VAL A 497 29.56 55.63 1.23
CA VAL A 497 29.35 54.18 1.01
C VAL A 497 27.98 53.81 1.52
N LEU A 498 27.11 53.36 0.63
CA LEU A 498 25.68 52.99 0.93
C LEU A 498 25.59 51.74 1.86
N SER A 499 26.59 50.90 1.97
CA SER A 499 26.52 49.63 2.73
C SER A 499 26.63 49.82 4.27
N LEU A 500 27.09 50.96 4.78
CA LEU A 500 27.26 51.22 6.22
C LEU A 500 26.04 51.88 6.88
N MET A 501 25.00 52.25 6.10
CA MET A 501 23.81 52.90 6.64
C MET A 501 22.69 51.91 7.06
N SER A 502 22.86 50.59 6.81
CA SER A 502 21.85 49.56 7.17
C SER A 502 22.17 48.81 8.48
N GLY A 503 23.14 49.26 9.26
CA GLY A 503 23.61 48.61 10.48
C GLY A 503 23.62 49.49 11.73
N LEU A 504 22.82 50.59 11.76
CA LEU A 504 22.54 51.39 12.95
C LEU A 504 21.08 51.30 13.35
#